data_d26b619fd67adad1464adfb690fe3053
#
_entry.id   d26b619fd67adad1464adfb690fe3053
#
_cell.length_a   1.000
_cell.length_b   1.000
_cell.length_c   1.000
_cell.angle_alpha   90.00
_cell.angle_beta   90.00
_cell.angle_gamma   90.00
#
_symmetry.space_group_name_H-M   'P 1'
#
loop_
_entity.id
_entity.type
_entity.pdbx_description
1 polymer ?
#
loop_
_entity_poly.entity_id
_entity_poly.type
_entity_poly.pdbx_seq_one_letter_code
_entity_poly.pdbx_strand_id
1 'polypeptide(L)'
;VKINNAAGVIVDAAAGEVRYVCQAAEGKTAAGYDAWLIRVGGGSGVGIAAMIDGTVDIANSSRPMTDSEIEAARANGNDPVEHIVGYDALAVFLHRNNPIISMTLEQVAEVYAEGGRAERWSDLGVTVPGCPSDEIIRVSRQNSSGTYAYFRDAALARREYKLGALSMNGSSEVVDLVENTPCAIGYSGLAYATEGVKMPCIATQAGGECVTPSIATATDHTYPIARPLYMYTAGEAQGDLAEYLDWIMSDEGQCVLVDVGYPTARPVDCGRSMQ
;
A
#
# COMPACT_ATOMS: atom_id res chain seq x y z
N VAL A 1 -21.67 9.27 -2.86
CA VAL A 1 -20.65 8.75 -1.92
C VAL A 1 -19.31 9.40 -2.24
N LYS A 2 -18.64 9.97 -1.24
CA LYS A 2 -17.32 10.59 -1.38
C LYS A 2 -16.29 9.67 -0.76
N ILE A 3 -15.39 9.13 -1.58
CA ILE A 3 -14.36 8.19 -1.14
C ILE A 3 -12.98 8.81 -1.33
N ASN A 4 -12.14 8.72 -0.30
CA ASN A 4 -10.73 9.06 -0.40
C ASN A 4 -9.91 7.77 -0.49
N ASN A 5 -9.16 7.59 -1.57
CA ASN A 5 -8.41 6.36 -1.83
C ASN A 5 -6.90 6.56 -1.71
N ALA A 6 -6.28 5.85 -0.78
CA ALA A 6 -4.84 5.76 -0.63
C ALA A 6 -4.19 4.70 -1.54
N ALA A 7 -4.93 3.69 -1.96
CA ALA A 7 -4.49 2.65 -2.88
C ALA A 7 -5.06 2.94 -4.28
N GLY A 8 -4.18 3.19 -5.25
CA GLY A 8 -4.57 3.64 -6.57
C GLY A 8 -5.48 2.68 -7.33
N VAL A 9 -6.72 3.06 -7.50
CA VAL A 9 -7.52 2.60 -8.65
C VAL A 9 -7.49 3.73 -9.67
N ILE A 10 -7.04 3.43 -10.88
CA ILE A 10 -6.83 4.37 -11.97
C ILE A 10 -8.19 4.89 -12.44
N VAL A 11 -8.31 6.21 -12.55
CA VAL A 11 -9.37 6.82 -13.31
C VAL A 11 -8.85 8.06 -14.01
N ASP A 12 -9.21 8.14 -15.27
CA ASP A 12 -8.86 9.22 -16.19
C ASP A 12 -9.35 10.58 -15.65
N ALA A 13 -8.40 11.49 -15.43
CA ALA A 13 -8.66 12.82 -14.90
C ALA A 13 -8.64 13.84 -16.06
N ALA A 14 -9.78 14.08 -16.65
CA ALA A 14 -9.97 15.27 -17.47
C ALA A 14 -10.69 16.34 -16.64
N ALA A 15 -10.04 17.49 -16.46
CA ALA A 15 -10.61 18.73 -15.93
C ALA A 15 -11.08 18.71 -14.46
N GLY A 16 -10.26 18.33 -13.51
CA GLY A 16 -10.45 18.66 -12.07
C GLY A 16 -11.60 17.94 -11.35
N GLU A 17 -12.43 17.18 -12.05
CA GLU A 17 -13.47 16.33 -11.48
C GLU A 17 -13.23 14.88 -11.91
N VAL A 18 -13.05 14.00 -10.92
CA VAL A 18 -12.89 12.56 -11.16
C VAL A 18 -14.25 11.89 -11.02
N ARG A 19 -14.81 11.48 -12.14
CA ARG A 19 -15.99 10.61 -12.16
C ARG A 19 -15.54 9.18 -12.16
N TYR A 20 -15.83 8.44 -11.09
CA TYR A 20 -15.76 6.98 -11.13
C TYR A 20 -17.08 6.45 -11.69
N VAL A 21 -17.01 5.89 -12.85
CA VAL A 21 -18.03 4.96 -13.29
C VAL A 21 -17.53 3.60 -12.83
N CYS A 22 -18.12 3.03 -11.77
CA CYS A 22 -18.07 1.59 -11.60
C CYS A 22 -18.68 1.03 -12.88
N GLN A 23 -17.87 0.43 -13.76
CA GLN A 23 -18.40 -0.43 -14.80
C GLN A 23 -18.99 -1.62 -14.07
N ALA A 24 -20.28 -1.55 -13.79
CA ALA A 24 -21.05 -2.73 -13.50
C ALA A 24 -20.82 -3.71 -14.63
N ALA A 25 -20.56 -4.97 -14.30
CA ALA A 25 -20.52 -6.05 -15.26
C ALA A 25 -21.74 -5.96 -16.17
N GLU A 26 -21.56 -6.25 -17.47
CA GLU A 26 -22.60 -6.20 -18.48
C GLU A 26 -23.94 -6.76 -17.97
N GLY A 27 -24.95 -5.91 -17.91
CA GLY A 27 -26.32 -6.29 -17.53
C GLY A 27 -26.93 -5.55 -16.35
N LYS A 28 -26.14 -4.84 -15.54
CA LYS A 28 -26.69 -3.91 -14.54
C LYS A 28 -26.25 -2.50 -14.90
N THR A 29 -26.96 -1.87 -15.81
CA THR A 29 -27.00 -0.40 -15.83
C THR A 29 -27.43 0.01 -14.43
N ALA A 30 -26.61 0.79 -13.75
CA ALA A 30 -27.00 1.48 -12.54
C ALA A 30 -28.15 2.45 -12.90
N ALA A 31 -29.36 1.91 -13.05
CA ALA A 31 -30.56 2.69 -13.23
C ALA A 31 -30.78 3.44 -11.93
N GLY A 32 -30.38 4.70 -11.89
CA GLY A 32 -30.79 5.62 -10.86
C GLY A 32 -29.74 6.01 -9.80
N TYR A 33 -28.49 5.59 -9.91
CA TYR A 33 -27.46 6.07 -8.99
C TYR A 33 -26.72 7.26 -9.59
N ASP A 34 -27.13 8.46 -9.26
CA ASP A 34 -26.28 9.66 -9.35
C ASP A 34 -25.24 9.62 -8.20
N ALA A 35 -24.49 8.51 -8.10
CA ALA A 35 -23.40 8.39 -7.16
C ALA A 35 -22.16 9.07 -7.74
N TRP A 36 -21.83 10.23 -7.21
CA TRP A 36 -20.59 10.92 -7.55
C TRP A 36 -19.49 10.38 -6.66
N LEU A 37 -18.55 9.66 -7.23
CA LEU A 37 -17.33 9.28 -6.55
C LEU A 37 -16.28 10.35 -6.79
N ILE A 38 -16.13 11.28 -5.84
CA ILE A 38 -15.08 12.29 -5.86
C ILE A 38 -13.88 11.70 -5.13
N ARG A 39 -12.77 11.48 -5.85
CA ARG A 39 -11.51 11.03 -5.27
C ARG A 39 -10.62 12.22 -4.94
N VAL A 40 -10.11 12.27 -3.70
CA VAL A 40 -9.00 13.13 -3.31
C VAL A 40 -7.79 12.24 -3.04
N GLY A 41 -6.70 12.43 -3.76
CA GLY A 41 -5.43 11.73 -3.52
C GLY A 41 -4.63 12.42 -2.42
N GLY A 42 -3.66 11.73 -1.81
CA GLY A 42 -2.76 12.31 -0.80
C GLY A 42 -2.28 11.31 0.25
N GLY A 43 -2.75 10.06 0.19
CA GLY A 43 -2.40 8.99 1.12
C GLY A 43 -3.36 8.85 2.30
N SER A 44 -3.11 7.83 3.14
CA SER A 44 -4.00 7.44 4.25
C SER A 44 -4.25 8.59 5.23
N GLY A 45 -3.21 9.38 5.55
CA GLY A 45 -3.35 10.50 6.47
C GLY A 45 -4.32 11.57 5.96
N VAL A 46 -4.34 11.84 4.65
CA VAL A 46 -5.28 12.80 4.06
C VAL A 46 -6.71 12.27 4.10
N GLY A 47 -6.91 10.99 3.80
CA GLY A 47 -8.22 10.34 3.87
C GLY A 47 -8.80 10.35 5.28
N ILE A 48 -7.99 9.97 6.25
CA ILE A 48 -8.36 9.95 7.66
C ILE A 48 -8.70 11.38 8.15
N ALA A 49 -7.87 12.37 7.81
CA ALA A 49 -8.16 13.77 8.15
C ALA A 49 -9.49 14.24 7.56
N ALA A 50 -9.77 13.91 6.29
CA ALA A 50 -11.02 14.26 5.64
C ALA A 50 -12.25 13.59 6.30
N MET A 51 -12.10 12.37 6.82
CA MET A 51 -13.14 11.70 7.59
C MET A 51 -13.31 12.32 8.98
N ILE A 52 -12.23 12.66 9.66
CA ILE A 52 -12.27 13.40 10.93
C ILE A 52 -13.06 14.70 10.78
N ASP A 53 -12.84 15.41 9.68
CA ASP A 53 -13.53 16.67 9.35
C ASP A 53 -14.94 16.47 8.79
N GLY A 54 -15.41 15.22 8.58
CA GLY A 54 -16.73 14.91 8.04
C GLY A 54 -16.92 15.34 6.59
N THR A 55 -15.84 15.47 5.82
CA THR A 55 -15.88 15.92 4.41
C THR A 55 -15.93 14.76 3.41
N VAL A 56 -15.77 13.52 3.88
CA VAL A 56 -15.90 12.29 3.09
C VAL A 56 -16.75 11.26 3.81
N ASP A 57 -17.41 10.40 3.06
CA ASP A 57 -18.21 9.29 3.60
C ASP A 57 -17.34 8.06 3.91
N ILE A 58 -16.25 7.87 3.14
CA ILE A 58 -15.29 6.78 3.31
C ILE A 58 -13.87 7.32 3.24
N ALA A 59 -13.04 6.93 4.21
CA ALA A 59 -11.60 7.10 4.15
C ALA A 59 -10.91 5.76 3.86
N ASN A 60 -10.22 5.65 2.73
CA ASN A 60 -9.38 4.50 2.44
C ASN A 60 -8.01 4.65 3.09
N SER A 61 -7.57 3.62 3.78
CA SER A 61 -6.29 3.62 4.47
C SER A 61 -5.55 2.29 4.31
N SER A 62 -4.25 2.38 4.23
CA SER A 62 -3.34 1.25 4.25
C SER A 62 -2.52 1.16 5.55
N ARG A 63 -3.06 1.74 6.60
CA ARG A 63 -2.66 1.61 8.01
C ARG A 63 -3.88 1.76 8.91
N PRO A 64 -3.87 1.24 10.12
CA PRO A 64 -4.93 1.56 11.09
C PRO A 64 -4.92 3.07 11.42
N MET A 65 -6.07 3.57 11.85
CA MET A 65 -6.14 4.87 12.53
C MET A 65 -5.38 4.80 13.86
N THR A 66 -4.72 5.89 14.21
CA THR A 66 -4.11 6.04 15.54
C THR A 66 -5.17 6.38 16.58
N ASP A 67 -4.89 6.13 17.86
CA ASP A 67 -5.80 6.48 18.96
C ASP A 67 -6.17 7.97 18.93
N SER A 68 -5.19 8.84 18.65
CA SER A 68 -5.42 10.29 18.55
C SER A 68 -6.31 10.68 17.36
N GLU A 69 -6.24 9.97 16.24
CA GLU A 69 -7.12 10.18 15.09
C GLU A 69 -8.55 9.71 15.39
N ILE A 70 -8.70 8.58 16.09
CA ILE A 70 -10.00 8.07 16.56
C ILE A 70 -10.65 9.04 17.54
N GLU A 71 -9.88 9.54 18.52
CA GLU A 71 -10.36 10.53 19.50
C GLU A 71 -10.77 11.83 18.81
N ALA A 72 -9.99 12.33 17.84
CA ALA A 72 -10.32 13.53 17.08
C ALA A 72 -11.60 13.35 16.25
N ALA A 73 -11.78 12.20 15.60
CA ALA A 73 -12.99 11.88 14.85
C ALA A 73 -14.22 11.87 15.76
N ARG A 74 -14.13 11.21 16.92
CA ARG A 74 -15.22 11.19 17.91
C ARG A 74 -15.56 12.57 18.45
N ALA A 75 -14.54 13.40 18.72
CA ALA A 75 -14.74 14.77 19.17
C ALA A 75 -15.52 15.63 18.15
N ASN A 76 -15.38 15.32 16.86
CA ASN A 76 -16.12 15.96 15.77
C ASN A 76 -17.47 15.29 15.47
N GLY A 77 -17.89 14.27 16.24
CA GLY A 77 -19.14 13.55 16.04
C GLY A 77 -19.08 12.44 14.96
N ASN A 78 -17.89 12.12 14.48
CA ASN A 78 -17.64 11.10 13.45
C ASN A 78 -17.01 9.88 14.10
N ASP A 79 -17.80 8.98 14.72
CA ASP A 79 -17.28 7.76 15.34
C ASP A 79 -16.83 6.77 14.25
N PRO A 80 -15.52 6.48 14.11
CA PRO A 80 -15.03 5.70 12.99
C PRO A 80 -15.38 4.22 13.13
N VAL A 81 -15.92 3.63 12.06
CA VAL A 81 -16.11 2.18 11.92
C VAL A 81 -15.10 1.65 10.91
N GLU A 82 -14.35 0.64 11.32
CA GLU A 82 -13.29 0.01 10.53
C GLU A 82 -13.85 -1.16 9.72
N HIS A 83 -13.53 -1.18 8.42
CA HIS A 83 -13.82 -2.27 7.51
C HIS A 83 -12.53 -2.74 6.86
N ILE A 84 -12.11 -3.99 7.12
CA ILE A 84 -10.99 -4.61 6.40
C ILE A 84 -11.53 -5.12 5.07
N VAL A 85 -11.04 -4.55 3.97
CA VAL A 85 -11.54 -4.84 2.62
C VAL A 85 -10.61 -5.71 1.78
N GLY A 86 -9.39 -5.94 2.25
CA GLY A 86 -8.38 -6.76 1.59
C GLY A 86 -7.05 -6.68 2.33
N TYR A 87 -6.02 -7.24 1.73
CA TYR A 87 -4.67 -7.21 2.26
C TYR A 87 -3.68 -6.67 1.21
N ASP A 88 -2.51 -6.29 1.65
CA ASP A 88 -1.39 -5.85 0.82
C ASP A 88 -0.10 -6.42 1.41
N ALA A 89 0.87 -6.72 0.54
CA ALA A 89 2.23 -7.00 0.93
C ALA A 89 3.11 -5.84 0.51
N LEU A 90 3.90 -5.28 1.43
CA LEU A 90 4.91 -4.31 1.06
C LEU A 90 6.18 -5.04 0.66
N ALA A 91 6.51 -5.00 -0.61
CA ALA A 91 7.76 -5.54 -1.13
C ALA A 91 8.88 -4.50 -1.05
N VAL A 92 10.08 -4.97 -0.75
CA VAL A 92 11.32 -4.23 -1.03
C VAL A 92 11.66 -4.44 -2.49
N PHE A 93 11.86 -3.35 -3.23
CA PHE A 93 12.21 -3.37 -4.63
C PHE A 93 13.68 -3.03 -4.83
N LEU A 94 14.34 -3.83 -5.62
CA LEU A 94 15.71 -3.65 -6.07
C LEU A 94 15.72 -3.62 -7.61
N HIS A 95 16.68 -2.91 -8.19
CA HIS A 95 16.92 -3.04 -9.63
C HIS A 95 17.22 -4.51 -9.98
N ARG A 96 16.71 -5.00 -11.11
CA ARG A 96 16.83 -6.42 -11.52
C ARG A 96 18.26 -6.97 -11.51
N ASN A 97 19.26 -6.11 -11.74
CA ASN A 97 20.68 -6.51 -11.74
C ASN A 97 21.30 -6.50 -10.33
N ASN A 98 20.60 -6.08 -9.28
CA ASN A 98 21.14 -6.13 -7.93
C ASN A 98 21.30 -7.60 -7.49
N PRO A 99 22.46 -8.04 -6.96
CA PRO A 99 22.70 -9.44 -6.62
C PRO A 99 21.93 -9.93 -5.38
N ILE A 100 21.41 -9.04 -4.54
CA ILE A 100 20.69 -9.42 -3.32
C ILE A 100 19.44 -10.23 -3.66
N ILE A 101 19.30 -11.40 -3.08
CA ILE A 101 18.12 -12.28 -3.22
C ILE A 101 17.33 -12.44 -1.92
N SER A 102 17.93 -12.07 -0.79
CA SER A 102 17.31 -12.14 0.54
C SER A 102 17.77 -10.98 1.40
N MET A 103 16.91 -10.49 2.28
CA MET A 103 17.22 -9.49 3.30
C MET A 103 16.54 -9.86 4.61
N THR A 104 17.14 -9.48 5.72
CA THR A 104 16.45 -9.47 7.02
C THR A 104 15.79 -8.12 7.25
N LEU A 105 14.79 -8.06 8.13
CA LEU A 105 14.21 -6.77 8.56
C LEU A 105 15.26 -5.85 9.15
N GLU A 106 16.27 -6.39 9.85
CA GLU A 106 17.39 -5.59 10.38
C GLU A 106 18.24 -5.00 9.26
N GLN A 107 18.55 -5.76 8.20
CA GLN A 107 19.28 -5.21 7.04
C GLN A 107 18.47 -4.11 6.33
N VAL A 108 17.15 -4.27 6.21
CA VAL A 108 16.26 -3.22 5.70
C VAL A 108 16.33 -1.98 6.60
N ALA A 109 16.31 -2.17 7.90
CA ALA A 109 16.41 -1.09 8.86
C ALA A 109 17.81 -0.43 8.87
N GLU A 110 18.90 -1.16 8.68
CA GLU A 110 20.26 -0.60 8.50
C GLU A 110 20.31 0.35 7.29
N VAL A 111 19.54 0.07 6.25
CA VAL A 111 19.44 0.93 5.06
C VAL A 111 18.59 2.18 5.33
N TYR A 112 17.40 2.03 5.92
CA TYR A 112 16.39 3.10 5.95
C TYR A 112 16.27 3.84 7.28
N ALA A 113 16.58 3.18 8.41
CA ALA A 113 16.31 3.75 9.72
C ALA A 113 17.42 4.70 10.19
N GLU A 114 17.05 5.73 10.93
CA GLU A 114 18.01 6.56 11.66
C GLU A 114 18.89 5.69 12.56
N GLY A 115 20.20 5.99 12.55
CA GLY A 115 21.22 5.18 13.24
C GLY A 115 21.61 3.90 12.50
N GLY A 116 20.96 3.54 11.40
CA GLY A 116 21.41 2.45 10.54
C GLY A 116 22.75 2.78 9.85
N ARG A 117 23.56 1.77 9.55
CA ARG A 117 24.95 1.97 9.11
C ARG A 117 25.17 1.71 7.62
N ALA A 118 24.20 1.10 6.92
CA ALA A 118 24.34 0.83 5.50
C ALA A 118 24.07 2.09 4.67
N GLU A 119 25.16 2.66 4.15
CA GLU A 119 25.13 3.80 3.21
C GLU A 119 25.53 3.36 1.80
N ARG A 120 26.24 2.25 1.69
CA ARG A 120 26.77 1.68 0.46
C ARG A 120 26.33 0.24 0.30
N TRP A 121 26.27 -0.23 -0.93
CA TRP A 121 25.98 -1.63 -1.22
C TRP A 121 27.04 -2.57 -0.67
N SER A 122 28.30 -2.12 -0.64
CA SER A 122 29.42 -2.86 -0.01
C SER A 122 29.22 -3.05 1.50
N ASP A 123 28.49 -2.18 2.20
CA ASP A 123 28.15 -2.36 3.62
C ASP A 123 27.21 -3.58 3.83
N LEU A 124 26.49 -3.96 2.79
CA LEU A 124 25.67 -5.18 2.72
C LEU A 124 26.40 -6.37 2.09
N GLY A 125 27.71 -6.21 1.81
CA GLY A 125 28.57 -7.28 1.26
C GLY A 125 28.35 -7.55 -0.23
N VAL A 126 27.79 -6.62 -0.99
CA VAL A 126 27.52 -6.78 -2.43
C VAL A 126 28.09 -5.65 -3.27
N THR A 127 28.33 -5.96 -4.54
CA THR A 127 28.63 -4.98 -5.58
C THR A 127 27.50 -5.02 -6.61
N VAL A 128 26.86 -3.87 -6.87
CA VAL A 128 25.72 -3.80 -7.79
C VAL A 128 26.19 -3.38 -9.17
N PRO A 129 25.98 -4.22 -10.19
CA PRO A 129 26.32 -3.87 -11.57
C PRO A 129 25.55 -2.62 -12.03
N GLY A 130 26.27 -1.67 -12.62
CA GLY A 130 25.68 -0.41 -13.07
C GLY A 130 25.49 0.65 -11.98
N CYS A 131 25.99 0.40 -10.75
CA CYS A 131 26.03 1.37 -9.65
C CYS A 131 27.49 1.82 -9.38
N PRO A 132 27.99 2.83 -10.10
CA PRO A 132 29.41 3.21 -10.02
C PRO A 132 29.79 3.91 -8.71
N SER A 133 28.86 4.57 -8.05
CA SER A 133 29.10 5.26 -6.78
C SER A 133 29.12 4.34 -5.58
N ASP A 134 28.59 3.11 -5.71
CA ASP A 134 28.32 2.17 -4.60
C ASP A 134 27.36 2.71 -3.52
N GLU A 135 26.93 3.95 -3.64
CA GLU A 135 25.99 4.58 -2.68
C GLU A 135 24.57 4.05 -2.87
N ILE A 136 23.89 3.75 -1.76
CA ILE A 136 22.50 3.32 -1.77
C ILE A 136 21.59 4.54 -1.97
N ILE A 137 20.87 4.58 -3.08
CA ILE A 137 19.82 5.56 -3.33
C ILE A 137 18.52 5.04 -2.70
N ARG A 138 18.16 5.60 -1.56
CA ARG A 138 16.94 5.24 -0.83
C ARG A 138 15.74 5.94 -1.44
N VAL A 139 14.78 5.17 -1.93
CA VAL A 139 13.50 5.66 -2.46
C VAL A 139 12.42 5.36 -1.44
N SER A 140 11.71 6.37 -0.99
CA SER A 140 10.68 6.32 0.05
C SER A 140 9.37 6.91 -0.44
N ARG A 141 8.35 6.87 0.39
CA ARG A 141 7.08 7.53 0.18
C ARG A 141 7.00 8.81 1.01
N GLN A 142 6.13 9.72 0.63
CA GLN A 142 5.83 10.91 1.45
C GLN A 142 5.24 10.52 2.82
N ASN A 143 5.41 11.36 3.82
CA ASN A 143 5.01 11.08 5.20
C ASN A 143 3.50 10.89 5.42
N SER A 144 2.64 11.48 4.57
CA SER A 144 1.19 11.26 4.58
C SER A 144 0.77 9.87 4.04
N SER A 145 1.70 9.13 3.43
CA SER A 145 1.45 7.79 2.89
C SER A 145 1.29 6.76 4.01
N GLY A 146 0.20 5.96 3.95
CA GLY A 146 0.06 4.80 4.83
C GLY A 146 1.15 3.75 4.61
N THR A 147 1.72 3.67 3.40
CA THR A 147 2.86 2.80 3.10
C THR A 147 4.12 3.25 3.85
N TYR A 148 4.37 4.57 3.92
CA TYR A 148 5.47 5.13 4.71
C TYR A 148 5.33 4.77 6.20
N ALA A 149 4.16 5.05 6.79
CA ALA A 149 3.91 4.80 8.19
C ALA A 149 4.00 3.31 8.54
N TYR A 150 3.35 2.45 7.74
CA TYR A 150 3.37 1.01 7.99
C TYR A 150 4.76 0.38 7.81
N PHE A 151 5.52 0.79 6.79
CA PHE A 151 6.88 0.28 6.58
C PHE A 151 7.81 0.67 7.74
N ARG A 152 7.66 1.90 8.28
CA ARG A 152 8.37 2.30 9.49
C ARG A 152 8.08 1.35 10.66
N ASP A 153 6.83 1.04 10.87
CA ASP A 153 6.40 0.22 12.01
C ASP A 153 6.79 -1.25 11.85
N ALA A 154 6.61 -1.82 10.66
CA ALA A 154 6.84 -3.24 10.40
C ALA A 154 8.31 -3.57 10.07
N ALA A 155 8.99 -2.74 9.29
CA ALA A 155 10.32 -3.04 8.78
C ALA A 155 11.44 -2.28 9.50
N LEU A 156 11.15 -1.12 10.12
CA LEU A 156 12.16 -0.32 10.81
C LEU A 156 12.04 -0.39 12.35
N ALA A 157 11.20 -1.25 12.88
CA ALA A 157 10.92 -1.36 14.32
C ALA A 157 10.55 -0.01 14.96
N ARG A 158 9.76 0.81 14.24
CA ARG A 158 9.33 2.16 14.62
C ARG A 158 10.43 3.20 14.75
N ARG A 159 11.63 2.90 14.25
CA ARG A 159 12.71 3.90 14.14
C ARG A 159 12.34 4.93 13.07
N GLU A 160 12.79 6.18 13.24
CA GLU A 160 12.61 7.20 12.22
C GLU A 160 13.47 6.91 10.99
N TYR A 161 13.07 7.47 9.85
CA TYR A 161 13.82 7.32 8.61
C TYR A 161 15.09 8.17 8.60
N LYS A 162 16.14 7.65 8.01
CA LYS A 162 17.32 8.45 7.66
C LYS A 162 16.95 9.60 6.75
N LEU A 163 17.60 10.73 6.94
CA LEU A 163 17.51 11.85 6.01
C LEU A 163 18.11 11.49 4.64
N GLY A 164 17.67 12.19 3.59
CA GLY A 164 18.19 12.05 2.23
C GLY A 164 17.54 10.94 1.41
N ALA A 165 16.47 10.31 1.89
CA ALA A 165 15.64 9.45 1.05
C ALA A 165 14.83 10.28 0.03
N LEU A 166 14.75 9.80 -1.21
CA LEU A 166 13.91 10.40 -2.25
C LEU A 166 12.44 10.09 -1.97
N SER A 167 11.65 11.12 -1.78
CA SER A 167 10.24 11.00 -1.39
C SER A 167 9.33 11.00 -2.61
N MET A 168 8.60 9.89 -2.85
CA MET A 168 7.68 9.72 -3.97
C MET A 168 6.22 9.86 -3.51
N ASN A 169 5.39 10.48 -4.36
CA ASN A 169 3.97 10.63 -4.08
C ASN A 169 3.20 9.31 -4.26
N GLY A 170 3.54 8.54 -5.29
CA GLY A 170 2.87 7.31 -5.70
C GLY A 170 3.72 6.05 -5.59
N SER A 171 3.07 4.90 -5.60
CA SER A 171 3.73 3.59 -5.60
C SER A 171 4.42 3.30 -6.91
N SER A 172 3.81 3.67 -8.04
CA SER A 172 4.39 3.51 -9.37
C SER A 172 5.69 4.29 -9.51
N GLU A 173 5.75 5.54 -8.99
CA GLU A 173 6.95 6.38 -9.04
C GLU A 173 8.13 5.74 -8.30
N VAL A 174 7.86 5.01 -7.19
CA VAL A 174 8.92 4.27 -6.48
C VAL A 174 9.48 3.18 -7.37
N VAL A 175 8.62 2.37 -7.98
CA VAL A 175 9.02 1.25 -8.84
C VAL A 175 9.75 1.75 -10.08
N ASP A 176 9.20 2.77 -10.75
CA ASP A 176 9.81 3.38 -11.94
C ASP A 176 11.23 3.89 -11.65
N LEU A 177 11.43 4.54 -10.50
CA LEU A 177 12.75 5.04 -10.14
C LEU A 177 13.73 3.90 -9.85
N VAL A 178 13.30 2.86 -9.14
CA VAL A 178 14.15 1.69 -8.84
C VAL A 178 14.50 0.92 -10.11
N GLU A 179 13.54 0.73 -11.02
CA GLU A 179 13.74 0.05 -12.31
C GLU A 179 14.81 0.74 -13.17
N ASN A 180 14.84 2.07 -13.13
CA ASN A 180 15.75 2.88 -13.95
C ASN A 180 17.05 3.30 -13.24
N THR A 181 17.25 2.88 -11.98
CA THR A 181 18.39 3.33 -11.17
C THR A 181 19.03 2.13 -10.46
N PRO A 182 20.14 1.56 -11.02
CA PRO A 182 20.79 0.38 -10.43
C PRO A 182 21.18 0.51 -8.96
N CYS A 183 21.53 1.73 -8.51
CA CYS A 183 21.88 1.99 -7.10
C CYS A 183 20.69 2.10 -6.17
N ALA A 184 19.45 2.08 -6.69
CA ALA A 184 18.28 2.35 -5.89
C ALA A 184 17.75 1.10 -5.16
N ILE A 185 17.17 1.37 -3.99
CA ILE A 185 16.30 0.48 -3.23
C ILE A 185 15.03 1.25 -2.91
N GLY A 186 13.88 0.61 -3.07
CA GLY A 186 12.57 1.19 -2.77
C GLY A 186 11.67 0.21 -2.05
N TYR A 187 10.51 0.69 -1.60
CA TYR A 187 9.45 -0.16 -1.06
C TYR A 187 8.08 0.36 -1.48
N SER A 188 7.20 -0.56 -1.81
CA SER A 188 5.81 -0.25 -2.17
C SER A 188 4.95 -1.51 -2.14
N GLY A 189 3.65 -1.40 -2.47
CA GLY A 189 2.77 -2.55 -2.59
C GLY A 189 3.23 -3.53 -3.67
N LEU A 190 3.11 -4.82 -3.39
CA LEU A 190 3.47 -5.92 -4.28
C LEU A 190 2.84 -5.79 -5.67
N ALA A 191 1.58 -5.34 -5.73
CA ALA A 191 0.82 -5.19 -6.98
C ALA A 191 1.45 -4.20 -7.99
N TYR A 192 2.43 -3.40 -7.57
CA TYR A 192 3.14 -2.47 -8.45
C TYR A 192 4.43 -3.04 -9.04
N ALA A 193 4.78 -4.30 -8.74
CA ALA A 193 5.97 -4.94 -9.27
C ALA A 193 5.95 -4.99 -10.80
N THR A 194 7.08 -4.68 -11.43
CA THR A 194 7.33 -4.80 -12.87
C THR A 194 8.43 -5.82 -13.15
N GLU A 195 8.62 -6.20 -14.39
CA GLU A 195 9.72 -7.08 -14.80
C GLU A 195 11.12 -6.43 -14.64
N GLY A 196 11.17 -5.11 -14.51
CA GLY A 196 12.43 -4.36 -14.36
C GLY A 196 12.95 -4.32 -12.94
N VAL A 197 12.14 -4.69 -11.96
CA VAL A 197 12.53 -4.78 -10.55
C VAL A 197 12.52 -6.22 -10.07
N LYS A 198 13.24 -6.47 -8.99
CA LYS A 198 13.15 -7.74 -8.26
C LYS A 198 12.86 -7.49 -6.79
N MET A 199 12.29 -8.49 -6.15
CA MET A 199 11.94 -8.48 -4.75
C MET A 199 12.73 -9.56 -4.02
N PRO A 200 13.64 -9.20 -3.10
CA PRO A 200 14.28 -10.19 -2.24
C PRO A 200 13.23 -10.81 -1.32
N CYS A 201 13.42 -12.07 -0.93
CA CYS A 201 12.67 -12.61 0.19
C CYS A 201 13.09 -11.90 1.48
N ILE A 202 12.18 -11.81 2.43
CA ILE A 202 12.40 -11.15 3.72
C ILE A 202 12.35 -12.18 4.85
N ALA A 203 13.38 -12.17 5.69
CA ALA A 203 13.40 -12.91 6.94
C ALA A 203 13.24 -11.95 8.12
N THR A 204 12.51 -12.35 9.15
CA THR A 204 12.33 -11.55 10.37
C THR A 204 13.63 -11.36 11.14
N GLN A 205 14.54 -12.33 11.06
CA GLN A 205 15.85 -12.31 11.74
C GLN A 205 16.88 -13.11 10.95
N ALA A 206 18.14 -12.92 11.28
CA ALA A 206 19.25 -13.69 10.67
C ALA A 206 19.09 -15.20 10.96
N GLY A 207 19.20 -16.01 9.91
CA GLY A 207 19.00 -17.46 9.99
C GLY A 207 17.53 -17.91 10.09
N GLY A 208 16.59 -16.98 10.10
CA GLY A 208 15.16 -17.26 10.01
C GLY A 208 14.72 -17.66 8.61
N GLU A 209 13.49 -18.14 8.51
CA GLU A 209 12.85 -18.43 7.23
C GLU A 209 12.75 -17.16 6.38
N CYS A 210 13.17 -17.25 5.13
CA CYS A 210 13.09 -16.14 4.18
C CYS A 210 11.87 -16.30 3.29
N VAL A 211 10.90 -15.42 3.46
CA VAL A 211 9.61 -15.49 2.76
C VAL A 211 9.58 -14.53 1.58
N THR A 212 9.26 -15.06 0.41
CA THR A 212 9.10 -14.24 -0.81
C THR A 212 7.74 -13.53 -0.79
N PRO A 213 7.69 -12.22 -1.10
CA PRO A 213 6.41 -11.52 -1.20
C PRO A 213 5.57 -12.10 -2.35
N SER A 214 4.36 -12.51 -2.03
CA SER A 214 3.37 -13.01 -2.99
C SER A 214 1.97 -12.81 -2.44
N ILE A 215 0.95 -12.94 -3.30
CA ILE A 215 -0.46 -12.93 -2.85
C ILE A 215 -0.68 -14.04 -1.82
N ALA A 216 -0.16 -15.24 -2.06
CA ALA A 216 -0.32 -16.38 -1.15
C ALA A 216 0.30 -16.10 0.24
N THR A 217 1.56 -15.64 0.29
CA THR A 217 2.26 -15.36 1.55
C THR A 217 1.75 -14.11 2.28
N ALA A 218 1.06 -13.21 1.57
CA ALA A 218 0.33 -12.11 2.19
C ALA A 218 -1.01 -12.58 2.77
N THR A 219 -1.70 -13.51 2.09
CA THR A 219 -2.99 -14.07 2.54
C THR A 219 -2.85 -14.95 3.76
N ASP A 220 -1.82 -15.79 3.81
CA ASP A 220 -1.57 -16.69 4.95
C ASP A 220 -0.75 -16.03 6.07
N HIS A 221 -0.43 -14.73 5.92
CA HIS A 221 0.32 -13.92 6.87
C HIS A 221 1.73 -14.43 7.20
N THR A 222 2.33 -15.24 6.34
CA THR A 222 3.72 -15.68 6.50
C THR A 222 4.72 -14.62 6.07
N TYR A 223 4.34 -13.72 5.13
CA TYR A 223 5.20 -12.61 4.73
C TYR A 223 5.25 -11.51 5.80
N PRO A 224 6.45 -11.12 6.29
CA PRO A 224 6.57 -10.26 7.48
C PRO A 224 6.01 -8.84 7.34
N ILE A 225 5.87 -8.34 6.10
CA ILE A 225 5.44 -6.98 5.83
C ILE A 225 4.08 -7.00 5.09
N ALA A 226 3.18 -7.89 5.50
CA ALA A 226 1.79 -7.93 5.05
C ALA A 226 0.90 -7.09 5.98
N ARG A 227 -0.13 -6.43 5.42
CA ARG A 227 -1.02 -5.53 6.15
C ARG A 227 -2.44 -5.60 5.65
N PRO A 228 -3.44 -5.33 6.50
CA PRO A 228 -4.79 -5.06 6.06
C PRO A 228 -4.90 -3.75 5.28
N LEU A 229 -5.86 -3.71 4.38
CA LEU A 229 -6.37 -2.50 3.74
C LEU A 229 -7.72 -2.16 4.33
N TYR A 230 -7.89 -0.91 4.69
CA TYR A 230 -9.03 -0.42 5.46
C TYR A 230 -9.88 0.56 4.67
N MET A 231 -11.18 0.49 4.90
CA MET A 231 -12.13 1.57 4.70
C MET A 231 -12.69 1.98 6.04
N TYR A 232 -12.68 3.27 6.33
CA TYR A 232 -13.29 3.83 7.54
C TYR A 232 -14.51 4.64 7.14
N THR A 233 -15.62 4.43 7.86
CA THR A 233 -16.84 5.21 7.73
C THR A 233 -17.10 6.01 9.00
N ALA A 234 -17.80 7.15 8.89
CA ALA A 234 -18.23 7.94 10.03
C ALA A 234 -19.54 7.36 10.62
N GLY A 235 -19.41 6.36 11.49
CA GLY A 235 -20.52 5.57 12.00
C GLY A 235 -20.84 4.36 11.13
N GLU A 236 -21.85 3.59 11.57
CA GLU A 236 -22.36 2.43 10.83
C GLU A 236 -22.88 2.83 9.46
N ALA A 237 -22.44 2.12 8.43
CA ALA A 237 -22.84 2.38 7.06
C ALA A 237 -24.34 2.10 6.87
N GLN A 238 -25.05 2.99 6.18
CA GLN A 238 -26.48 2.87 5.90
C GLN A 238 -26.78 3.24 4.45
N GLY A 239 -27.90 2.74 3.91
CA GLY A 239 -28.33 3.03 2.54
C GLY A 239 -27.27 2.68 1.50
N ASP A 240 -27.06 3.57 0.54
CA ASP A 240 -26.10 3.37 -0.58
C ASP A 240 -24.68 3.08 -0.11
N LEU A 241 -24.28 3.60 1.06
CA LEU A 241 -22.97 3.34 1.64
C LEU A 241 -22.85 1.90 2.11
N ALA A 242 -23.86 1.35 2.77
CA ALA A 242 -23.90 -0.05 3.16
C ALA A 242 -23.91 -0.97 1.94
N GLU A 243 -24.75 -0.68 0.94
CA GLU A 243 -24.79 -1.45 -0.32
C GLU A 243 -23.43 -1.47 -1.03
N TYR A 244 -22.70 -0.34 -1.02
CA TYR A 244 -21.37 -0.28 -1.60
C TYR A 244 -20.35 -1.13 -0.84
N LEU A 245 -20.35 -1.09 0.49
CA LEU A 245 -19.48 -1.93 1.31
C LEU A 245 -19.83 -3.42 1.17
N ASP A 246 -21.11 -3.76 1.14
CA ASP A 246 -21.59 -5.12 0.90
C ASP A 246 -21.12 -5.65 -0.46
N TRP A 247 -21.19 -4.79 -1.50
CA TRP A 247 -20.66 -5.17 -2.82
C TRP A 247 -19.14 -5.37 -2.78
N ILE A 248 -18.37 -4.50 -2.12
CA ILE A 248 -16.92 -4.68 -1.97
C ILE A 248 -16.62 -6.02 -1.30
N MET A 249 -17.40 -6.41 -0.29
CA MET A 249 -17.22 -7.66 0.44
C MET A 249 -17.88 -8.87 -0.24
N SER A 250 -18.61 -8.69 -1.32
CA SER A 250 -19.16 -9.78 -2.15
C SER A 250 -18.05 -10.52 -2.91
N ASP A 251 -18.37 -11.68 -3.49
CA ASP A 251 -17.43 -12.41 -4.35
C ASP A 251 -17.00 -11.58 -5.54
N GLU A 252 -17.93 -10.84 -6.15
CA GLU A 252 -17.65 -9.95 -7.27
C GLU A 252 -16.62 -8.87 -6.89
N GLY A 253 -16.85 -8.15 -5.79
CA GLY A 253 -15.95 -7.10 -5.31
C GLY A 253 -14.58 -7.64 -4.88
N GLN A 254 -14.55 -8.79 -4.22
CA GLN A 254 -13.29 -9.42 -3.81
C GLN A 254 -12.51 -9.96 -5.01
N CYS A 255 -13.18 -10.43 -6.07
CA CYS A 255 -12.49 -10.85 -7.29
C CYS A 255 -11.83 -9.68 -8.04
N VAL A 256 -12.32 -8.46 -7.88
CA VAL A 256 -11.63 -7.25 -8.40
C VAL A 256 -10.25 -7.10 -7.74
N LEU A 257 -10.12 -7.39 -6.42
CA LEU A 257 -8.82 -7.34 -5.75
C LEU A 257 -7.85 -8.36 -6.35
N VAL A 258 -8.31 -9.58 -6.61
CA VAL A 258 -7.50 -10.63 -7.27
C VAL A 258 -7.02 -10.17 -8.64
N ASP A 259 -7.92 -9.60 -9.45
CA ASP A 259 -7.61 -9.12 -10.81
C ASP A 259 -6.55 -8.00 -10.82
N VAL A 260 -6.46 -7.20 -9.74
CA VAL A 260 -5.47 -6.12 -9.60
C VAL A 260 -4.27 -6.49 -8.72
N GLY A 261 -4.13 -7.77 -8.36
CA GLY A 261 -2.94 -8.29 -7.66
C GLY A 261 -2.93 -8.09 -6.15
N TYR A 262 -4.09 -7.94 -5.52
CA TYR A 262 -4.21 -7.83 -4.06
C TYR A 262 -4.84 -9.08 -3.44
N PRO A 263 -4.37 -9.52 -2.26
CA PRO A 263 -5.03 -10.55 -1.48
C PRO A 263 -6.41 -10.09 -1.00
N THR A 264 -7.36 -11.01 -1.00
CA THR A 264 -8.74 -10.76 -0.56
C THR A 264 -8.88 -10.71 0.96
N ALA A 265 -9.93 -10.05 1.47
CA ALA A 265 -10.25 -10.01 2.90
C ALA A 265 -10.78 -11.35 3.43
N ARG A 266 -11.30 -12.19 2.56
CA ARG A 266 -11.85 -13.52 2.86
C ARG A 266 -11.62 -14.47 1.68
N PRO A 267 -11.66 -15.78 1.88
CA PRO A 267 -11.59 -16.73 0.77
C PRO A 267 -12.72 -16.46 -0.24
N VAL A 268 -12.36 -16.47 -1.52
CA VAL A 268 -13.27 -16.28 -2.64
C VAL A 268 -12.87 -17.21 -3.80
N ASP A 269 -13.84 -17.74 -4.52
CA ASP A 269 -13.62 -18.46 -5.77
C ASP A 269 -13.98 -17.55 -6.95
N CYS A 270 -12.95 -17.07 -7.63
CA CYS A 270 -13.12 -16.21 -8.81
C CYS A 270 -13.18 -17.00 -10.12
N GLY A 271 -13.26 -18.34 -10.07
CA GLY A 271 -13.27 -19.19 -11.25
C GLY A 271 -11.99 -19.10 -12.10
N ARG A 272 -10.91 -18.52 -11.56
CA ARG A 272 -9.59 -18.33 -12.18
C ARG A 272 -8.52 -18.86 -11.24
N SER A 273 -7.52 -19.57 -11.78
CA SER A 273 -6.34 -19.93 -10.97
C SER A 273 -5.59 -18.66 -10.62
N MET A 274 -5.34 -18.43 -9.32
CA MET A 274 -4.40 -17.38 -8.87
C MET A 274 -3.03 -17.72 -9.47
N GLN A 275 -2.52 -16.86 -10.35
CA GLN A 275 -1.18 -16.97 -10.94
C GLN A 275 -0.14 -16.34 -10.03
#